data_7c7b51ed82a9a8f320964cf09ce5bcf7
#
_entry.id   7c7b51ed82a9a8f320964cf09ce5bcf7
#
_cell.length_a   1.000
_cell.length_b   1.000
_cell.length_c   1.000
_cell.angle_alpha   90.00
_cell.angle_beta   90.00
_cell.angle_gamma   90.00
#
_symmetry.space_group_name_H-M   'P 1'
#
loop_
_entity.id
_entity.type
_entity.pdbx_description
1 polymer ?
#
loop_
_entity_poly.entity_id
_entity_poly.type
_entity_poly.pdbx_seq_one_letter_code
_entity_poly.pdbx_strand_id
1 'polypeptide(L)'
;MTEASPPLKSWDDLDGPRGLPIAGNLFQIRLDALHRIFEQWADRYGRLYRVRIGPVRLAVVSDPDAIKRMHRERPGLFRRTRTLEAVAAEMGLKGVFAAEGEDWLRQRKLVVRALNTAHLRTFFPKLAVIARRLRRRWEQAADAEAPVDLCHDLMRMTVDGVTGLAFGIDFNTLETPGPVIQQKMDKVLPMIHRRVNAAFPYWRYLRLPEDRALDRALAQLRVQVDDILREVRERMRADPSLHASPTNFLEAVLAARDAQKLGITDDVIVANVCNLLLAGEDTTAHTIAWTVDYFIRHPEHFARARAEVDAVLGPAASVERIEQTDCFPFLDAFFHEAMRLKPVAPVSVLEPMEDVEMVGCLIPKGTPIFGLTRHIATRDEHFSDAARFDPERWLEDGDAQRRRAHDTSTFLPFGGGPRFCPGRNFALLQIRTVLAMLCRNFDMAFADPKRPVEERLAFTMMPTGMVVRIRRRVDGG
;
A
#
# COMPACT_ATOMS: atom_id res chain seq x y z
N MET A 1 -40.51 24.22 -10.98
CA MET A 1 -39.86 25.12 -10.02
C MET A 1 -38.54 24.46 -9.68
N THR A 2 -37.46 24.95 -10.24
CA THR A 2 -36.09 24.51 -9.90
C THR A 2 -35.83 25.11 -8.49
N GLU A 3 -35.78 24.26 -7.47
CA GLU A 3 -35.28 24.66 -6.14
C GLU A 3 -33.87 25.20 -6.34
N ALA A 4 -33.67 26.46 -5.98
CA ALA A 4 -32.35 27.07 -5.98
C ALA A 4 -31.46 26.26 -5.01
N SER A 5 -30.36 25.75 -5.51
CA SER A 5 -29.35 25.06 -4.67
C SER A 5 -29.00 25.97 -3.49
N PRO A 6 -28.93 25.45 -2.26
CA PRO A 6 -28.56 26.25 -1.10
C PRO A 6 -27.21 26.95 -1.34
N PRO A 7 -27.03 28.17 -0.83
CA PRO A 7 -25.80 28.91 -1.00
C PRO A 7 -24.62 28.10 -0.45
N LEU A 8 -23.48 28.07 -1.21
CA LEU A 8 -22.27 27.39 -0.79
C LEU A 8 -21.77 27.97 0.54
N LYS A 9 -21.43 27.09 1.48
CA LYS A 9 -20.76 27.50 2.72
C LYS A 9 -19.38 28.05 2.41
N SER A 10 -19.00 29.09 3.13
CA SER A 10 -17.59 29.53 3.10
C SER A 10 -16.70 28.53 3.84
N TRP A 11 -15.44 28.46 3.45
CA TRP A 11 -14.42 27.70 4.18
C TRP A 11 -14.38 28.02 5.69
N ASP A 12 -14.59 29.27 6.04
CA ASP A 12 -14.56 29.72 7.45
C ASP A 12 -15.78 29.30 8.24
N ASP A 13 -16.88 28.92 7.59
CA ASP A 13 -18.12 28.43 8.20
C ASP A 13 -18.10 26.91 8.46
N LEU A 14 -17.06 26.20 8.03
CA LEU A 14 -16.94 24.76 8.30
C LEU A 14 -16.70 24.50 9.78
N ASP A 15 -17.48 23.55 10.30
CA ASP A 15 -17.28 23.00 11.63
C ASP A 15 -15.93 22.29 11.75
N GLY A 16 -15.52 22.01 12.98
CA GLY A 16 -14.32 21.23 13.26
C GLY A 16 -13.89 21.30 14.72
N PRO A 17 -12.89 20.52 15.11
CA PRO A 17 -12.40 20.49 16.48
C PRO A 17 -11.83 21.85 16.87
N ARG A 18 -12.20 22.33 18.07
CA ARG A 18 -11.68 23.59 18.60
C ARG A 18 -10.18 23.44 18.87
N GLY A 19 -9.39 24.26 18.19
CA GLY A 19 -7.93 24.28 18.37
C GLY A 19 -7.48 25.37 19.34
N LEU A 20 -6.26 25.24 19.84
CA LEU A 20 -5.60 26.30 20.62
C LEU A 20 -5.23 27.50 19.73
N PRO A 21 -5.11 28.71 20.29
CA PRO A 21 -4.49 29.83 19.58
C PRO A 21 -3.12 29.41 19.03
N ILE A 22 -2.76 29.85 17.83
CA ILE A 22 -1.50 29.55 17.13
C ILE A 22 -1.34 28.07 16.78
N ALA A 23 -1.32 27.15 17.77
CA ALA A 23 -1.06 25.73 17.57
C ALA A 23 -2.19 24.98 16.84
N GLY A 24 -3.44 25.47 16.88
CA GLY A 24 -4.58 24.74 16.35
C GLY A 24 -4.79 23.43 17.08
N ASN A 25 -4.97 22.36 16.32
CA ASN A 25 -5.25 21.02 16.83
C ASN A 25 -3.98 20.16 17.02
N LEU A 26 -2.77 20.76 16.92
CA LEU A 26 -1.49 20.03 16.94
C LEU A 26 -1.37 19.06 18.14
N PHE A 27 -1.76 19.50 19.34
CA PHE A 27 -1.65 18.68 20.56
C PHE A 27 -2.79 17.67 20.73
N GLN A 28 -3.80 17.69 19.85
CA GLN A 28 -4.90 16.73 19.85
C GLN A 28 -4.63 15.57 18.87
N ILE A 29 -3.58 15.68 18.07
CA ILE A 29 -3.27 14.73 17.00
C ILE A 29 -2.00 13.94 17.34
N ARG A 30 -2.14 12.62 17.35
CA ARG A 30 -1.01 11.70 17.36
C ARG A 30 -0.83 11.18 15.94
N LEU A 31 0.35 11.36 15.36
CA LEU A 31 0.61 10.97 13.96
C LEU A 31 0.44 9.47 13.71
N ASP A 32 0.80 8.64 14.70
CA ASP A 32 0.66 7.18 14.64
C ASP A 32 -0.81 6.69 14.70
N ALA A 33 -1.74 7.57 15.09
CA ALA A 33 -3.15 7.31 15.21
C ALA A 33 -4.03 8.33 14.44
N LEU A 34 -3.42 9.12 13.55
CA LEU A 34 -4.08 10.23 12.85
C LEU A 34 -5.37 9.79 12.15
N HIS A 35 -5.35 8.64 11.47
CA HIS A 35 -6.53 8.10 10.78
C HIS A 35 -7.71 7.89 11.74
N ARG A 36 -7.49 7.27 12.90
CA ARG A 36 -8.54 7.03 13.90
C ARG A 36 -9.08 8.33 14.52
N ILE A 37 -8.20 9.30 14.76
CA ILE A 37 -8.59 10.60 15.29
C ILE A 37 -9.48 11.33 14.29
N PHE A 38 -9.12 11.31 13.01
CA PHE A 38 -9.91 11.96 11.97
C PHE A 38 -11.24 11.24 11.72
N GLU A 39 -11.29 9.92 11.80
CA GLU A 39 -12.53 9.15 11.74
C GLU A 39 -13.48 9.48 12.89
N GLN A 40 -12.99 9.54 14.13
CA GLN A 40 -13.78 9.96 15.30
C GLN A 40 -14.31 11.39 15.15
N TRP A 41 -13.52 12.26 14.55
CA TRP A 41 -13.98 13.62 14.27
C TRP A 41 -15.00 13.66 13.13
N ALA A 42 -14.91 12.81 12.12
CA ALA A 42 -15.91 12.69 11.07
C ALA A 42 -17.28 12.24 11.65
N ASP A 43 -17.30 11.32 12.60
CA ASP A 43 -18.51 10.92 13.31
C ASP A 43 -19.16 12.09 14.07
N ARG A 44 -18.37 13.05 14.54
CA ARG A 44 -18.85 14.21 15.32
C ARG A 44 -19.20 15.42 14.47
N TYR A 45 -18.38 15.73 13.44
CA TYR A 45 -18.49 16.97 12.67
C TYR A 45 -19.09 16.77 11.28
N GLY A 46 -19.37 15.52 10.90
CA GLY A 46 -20.00 15.17 9.63
C GLY A 46 -19.02 14.93 8.49
N ARG A 47 -19.58 14.88 7.27
CA ARG A 47 -18.88 14.41 6.06
C ARG A 47 -17.77 15.34 5.55
N LEU A 48 -17.77 16.59 5.97
CA LEU A 48 -16.73 17.58 5.65
C LEU A 48 -16.51 18.48 6.86
N TYR A 49 -15.28 18.57 7.33
CA TYR A 49 -14.90 19.46 8.41
C TYR A 49 -13.48 19.99 8.23
N ARG A 50 -13.15 21.07 8.94
CA ARG A 50 -11.82 21.68 8.91
C ARG A 50 -10.99 21.32 10.13
N VAL A 51 -9.68 21.23 9.93
CA VAL A 51 -8.68 21.04 10.99
C VAL A 51 -7.55 22.05 10.77
N ARG A 52 -6.96 22.52 11.85
CA ARG A 52 -5.81 23.41 11.80
C ARG A 52 -4.61 22.85 12.56
N ILE A 53 -3.47 22.71 11.92
CA ILE A 53 -2.22 22.25 12.52
C ILE A 53 -1.19 23.36 12.37
N GLY A 54 -0.95 24.13 13.44
CA GLY A 54 -0.15 25.34 13.35
C GLY A 54 -0.71 26.32 12.31
N PRO A 55 0.07 26.73 11.31
CA PRO A 55 -0.38 27.59 10.22
C PRO A 55 -1.19 26.84 9.15
N VAL A 56 -1.07 25.51 9.07
CA VAL A 56 -1.69 24.72 8.02
C VAL A 56 -3.16 24.49 8.31
N ARG A 57 -4.03 24.91 7.38
CA ARG A 57 -5.45 24.59 7.36
C ARG A 57 -5.66 23.42 6.42
N LEU A 58 -6.44 22.43 6.81
CA LEU A 58 -6.76 21.26 6.00
C LEU A 58 -8.24 20.89 6.11
N ALA A 59 -8.76 20.28 5.06
CA ALA A 59 -10.09 19.67 5.03
C ALA A 59 -9.99 18.18 5.30
N VAL A 60 -10.99 17.63 5.99
CA VAL A 60 -11.17 16.19 6.13
C VAL A 60 -12.53 15.83 5.54
N VAL A 61 -12.53 14.84 4.65
CA VAL A 61 -13.71 14.42 3.88
C VAL A 61 -13.97 12.94 4.12
N SER A 62 -15.21 12.62 4.46
CA SER A 62 -15.75 11.26 4.57
C SER A 62 -16.99 11.06 3.70
N ASP A 63 -17.16 11.87 2.67
CA ASP A 63 -18.20 11.71 1.66
C ASP A 63 -17.67 10.86 0.51
N PRO A 64 -18.36 9.73 0.16
CA PRO A 64 -17.87 8.80 -0.86
C PRO A 64 -17.73 9.42 -2.24
N ASP A 65 -18.68 10.25 -2.65
CA ASP A 65 -18.69 10.83 -4.00
C ASP A 65 -17.60 11.89 -4.14
N ALA A 66 -17.38 12.68 -3.07
CA ALA A 66 -16.27 13.61 -3.02
C ALA A 66 -14.92 12.90 -3.08
N ILE A 67 -14.74 11.79 -2.33
CA ILE A 67 -13.49 10.99 -2.38
C ILE A 67 -13.31 10.35 -3.76
N LYS A 68 -14.36 9.75 -4.34
CA LYS A 68 -14.31 9.20 -5.71
C LYS A 68 -13.96 10.29 -6.74
N ARG A 69 -14.56 11.47 -6.61
CA ARG A 69 -14.27 12.63 -7.46
C ARG A 69 -12.80 13.06 -7.34
N MET A 70 -12.26 13.18 -6.13
CA MET A 70 -10.86 13.50 -5.90
C MET A 70 -9.92 12.55 -6.65
N HIS A 71 -10.22 11.25 -6.68
CA HIS A 71 -9.42 10.26 -7.41
C HIS A 71 -9.63 10.32 -8.92
N ARG A 72 -10.87 10.49 -9.40
CA ARG A 72 -11.22 10.50 -10.82
C ARG A 72 -10.67 11.71 -11.56
N GLU A 73 -10.72 12.89 -10.94
CA GLU A 73 -10.33 14.16 -11.55
C GLU A 73 -8.84 14.49 -11.42
N ARG A 74 -8.02 13.50 -11.05
CA ARG A 74 -6.56 13.59 -11.14
C ARG A 74 -6.08 13.18 -12.52
N PRO A 75 -5.05 13.84 -13.08
CA PRO A 75 -4.29 14.96 -12.54
C PRO A 75 -4.86 16.33 -12.89
N GLY A 76 -6.08 16.42 -13.43
CA GLY A 76 -6.66 17.66 -13.96
C GLY A 76 -6.98 18.69 -12.87
N LEU A 77 -7.77 18.30 -11.87
CA LEU A 77 -8.26 19.20 -10.82
C LEU A 77 -7.56 18.97 -9.46
N PHE A 78 -7.21 17.73 -9.17
CA PHE A 78 -6.54 17.37 -7.93
C PHE A 78 -5.13 16.84 -8.17
N ARG A 79 -4.25 17.11 -7.22
CA ARG A 79 -2.86 16.65 -7.23
C ARG A 79 -2.45 16.13 -5.84
N ARG A 80 -1.30 15.49 -5.74
CA ARG A 80 -0.64 15.29 -4.45
C ARG A 80 -0.25 16.63 -3.86
N THR A 81 -0.20 16.71 -2.53
CA THR A 81 0.17 17.95 -1.87
C THR A 81 1.58 18.39 -2.30
N ARG A 82 1.77 19.70 -2.47
CA ARG A 82 3.09 20.28 -2.78
C ARG A 82 4.13 19.92 -1.73
N THR A 83 3.70 19.75 -0.48
CA THR A 83 4.58 19.32 0.61
C THR A 83 5.14 17.93 0.34
N LEU A 84 4.29 16.95 -0.07
CA LEU A 84 4.77 15.61 -0.40
C LEU A 84 5.70 15.62 -1.62
N GLU A 85 5.36 16.37 -2.66
CA GLU A 85 6.20 16.49 -3.86
C GLU A 85 7.58 17.07 -3.51
N ALA A 86 7.61 18.13 -2.70
CA ALA A 86 8.87 18.77 -2.27
C ALA A 86 9.73 17.85 -1.41
N VAL A 87 9.12 17.17 -0.41
CA VAL A 87 9.81 16.19 0.43
C VAL A 87 10.39 15.05 -0.40
N ALA A 88 9.60 14.49 -1.33
CA ALA A 88 10.07 13.43 -2.21
C ALA A 88 11.21 13.89 -3.15
N ALA A 89 11.13 15.13 -3.66
CA ALA A 89 12.19 15.71 -4.49
C ALA A 89 13.49 15.89 -3.72
N GLU A 90 13.42 16.43 -2.48
CA GLU A 90 14.58 16.61 -1.61
C GLU A 90 15.24 15.29 -1.21
N MET A 91 14.47 14.19 -1.20
CA MET A 91 14.95 12.85 -0.90
C MET A 91 15.43 12.07 -2.14
N GLY A 92 15.37 12.67 -3.33
CA GLY A 92 15.70 11.98 -4.60
C GLY A 92 14.68 10.91 -5.01
N LEU A 93 13.45 10.98 -4.49
CA LEU A 93 12.38 9.99 -4.68
C LEU A 93 11.23 10.52 -5.57
N LYS A 94 11.47 11.55 -6.40
CA LYS A 94 10.45 12.11 -7.29
C LYS A 94 10.19 11.21 -8.50
N GLY A 95 9.81 9.95 -8.24
CA GLY A 95 9.32 9.00 -9.22
C GLY A 95 7.80 9.13 -9.45
N VAL A 96 7.20 8.14 -10.12
CA VAL A 96 5.77 8.12 -10.52
C VAL A 96 4.81 8.37 -9.37
N PHE A 97 5.19 8.05 -8.13
CA PHE A 97 4.36 8.27 -6.95
C PHE A 97 4.19 9.77 -6.63
N ALA A 98 5.27 10.55 -6.68
CA ALA A 98 5.29 11.95 -6.28
C ALA A 98 5.30 12.94 -7.47
N ALA A 99 5.59 12.48 -8.69
CA ALA A 99 5.56 13.32 -9.89
C ALA A 99 4.14 13.78 -10.21
N GLU A 100 4.00 14.96 -10.79
CA GLU A 100 2.74 15.58 -11.21
C GLU A 100 2.79 16.05 -12.69
N GLY A 101 1.63 16.37 -13.25
CA GLY A 101 1.49 16.90 -14.62
C GLY A 101 2.09 15.99 -15.70
N GLU A 102 2.78 16.57 -16.66
CA GLU A 102 3.43 15.91 -17.80
C GLU A 102 4.51 14.92 -17.38
N ASP A 103 5.28 15.25 -16.32
CA ASP A 103 6.31 14.37 -15.78
C ASP A 103 5.71 13.06 -15.26
N TRP A 104 4.59 13.15 -14.55
CA TRP A 104 3.87 11.96 -14.13
C TRP A 104 3.39 11.14 -15.32
N LEU A 105 2.80 11.79 -16.33
CA LEU A 105 2.22 11.07 -17.47
C LEU A 105 3.28 10.24 -18.22
N ARG A 106 4.48 10.83 -18.42
CA ARG A 106 5.62 10.15 -19.04
C ARG A 106 6.09 8.95 -18.21
N GLN A 107 6.29 9.16 -16.91
CA GLN A 107 6.73 8.10 -16.00
C GLN A 107 5.68 7.00 -15.85
N ARG A 108 4.39 7.37 -15.78
CA ARG A 108 3.27 6.42 -15.68
C ARG A 108 3.24 5.43 -16.83
N LYS A 109 3.44 5.90 -18.06
CA LYS A 109 3.49 5.04 -19.25
C LYS A 109 4.58 3.98 -19.15
N LEU A 110 5.77 4.34 -18.65
CA LEU A 110 6.87 3.38 -18.46
C LEU A 110 6.55 2.36 -17.39
N VAL A 111 6.13 2.83 -16.22
CA VAL A 111 5.87 1.96 -15.06
C VAL A 111 4.76 0.95 -15.34
N VAL A 112 3.66 1.37 -15.97
CA VAL A 112 2.56 0.46 -16.31
C VAL A 112 3.00 -0.61 -17.32
N ARG A 113 3.84 -0.24 -18.31
CA ARG A 113 4.39 -1.22 -19.26
C ARG A 113 5.29 -2.24 -18.57
N ALA A 114 6.12 -1.79 -17.65
CA ALA A 114 7.04 -2.67 -16.92
C ALA A 114 6.34 -3.59 -15.90
N LEU A 115 5.12 -3.25 -15.47
CA LEU A 115 4.31 -4.05 -14.53
C LEU A 115 3.14 -4.76 -15.22
N ASN A 116 3.26 -5.06 -16.51
CA ASN A 116 2.21 -5.76 -17.24
C ASN A 116 2.15 -7.26 -16.88
N THR A 117 1.03 -7.90 -17.23
CA THR A 117 0.79 -9.31 -16.92
C THR A 117 1.83 -10.26 -17.54
N ALA A 118 2.38 -9.95 -18.71
CA ALA A 118 3.39 -10.80 -19.35
C ALA A 118 4.68 -10.84 -18.51
N HIS A 119 5.15 -9.69 -18.02
CA HIS A 119 6.31 -9.62 -17.12
C HIS A 119 6.04 -10.34 -15.79
N LEU A 120 4.82 -10.24 -15.25
CA LEU A 120 4.46 -10.97 -14.03
C LEU A 120 4.46 -12.49 -14.25
N ARG A 121 4.00 -12.98 -15.41
CA ARG A 121 4.09 -14.40 -15.77
C ARG A 121 5.54 -14.88 -15.83
N THR A 122 6.43 -14.11 -16.45
CA THR A 122 7.86 -14.41 -16.51
C THR A 122 8.52 -14.41 -15.12
N PHE A 123 8.04 -13.54 -14.22
CA PHE A 123 8.56 -13.42 -12.85
C PHE A 123 8.03 -14.52 -11.92
N PHE A 124 6.84 -15.06 -12.16
CA PHE A 124 6.15 -16.00 -11.27
C PHE A 124 7.01 -17.17 -10.76
N PRO A 125 7.84 -17.86 -11.59
CA PRO A 125 8.71 -18.93 -11.09
C PRO A 125 9.67 -18.50 -9.97
N LYS A 126 10.17 -17.24 -10.01
CA LYS A 126 10.99 -16.66 -8.94
C LYS A 126 10.17 -16.43 -7.67
N LEU A 127 8.94 -15.92 -7.81
CA LEU A 127 8.03 -15.76 -6.68
C LEU A 127 7.70 -17.10 -6.01
N ALA A 128 7.49 -18.16 -6.79
CA ALA A 128 7.28 -19.51 -6.25
C ALA A 128 8.50 -20.02 -5.45
N VAL A 129 9.73 -19.67 -5.87
CA VAL A 129 10.96 -19.98 -5.08
C VAL A 129 10.92 -19.22 -3.74
N ILE A 130 10.60 -17.92 -3.75
CA ILE A 130 10.54 -17.08 -2.56
C ILE A 130 9.48 -17.62 -1.58
N ALA A 131 8.30 -17.98 -2.07
CA ALA A 131 7.25 -18.59 -1.24
C ALA A 131 7.70 -19.92 -0.61
N ARG A 132 8.44 -20.77 -1.34
CA ARG A 132 9.01 -22.00 -0.78
C ARG A 132 10.07 -21.74 0.30
N ARG A 133 10.88 -20.66 0.17
CA ARG A 133 11.84 -20.24 1.21
C ARG A 133 11.12 -19.78 2.47
N LEU A 134 10.07 -18.97 2.31
CA LEU A 134 9.24 -18.53 3.44
C LEU A 134 8.60 -19.73 4.13
N ARG A 135 8.06 -20.69 3.37
CA ARG A 135 7.50 -21.93 3.92
C ARG A 135 8.55 -22.69 4.73
N ARG A 136 9.74 -22.96 4.19
CA ARG A 136 10.83 -23.64 4.91
C ARG A 136 11.22 -22.94 6.21
N ARG A 137 11.29 -21.60 6.18
CA ARG A 137 11.57 -20.80 7.36
C ARG A 137 10.52 -20.98 8.44
N TRP A 138 9.26 -21.01 8.06
CA TRP A 138 8.15 -21.24 9.00
C TRP A 138 8.03 -22.70 9.46
N GLU A 139 8.41 -23.66 8.63
CA GLU A 139 8.56 -25.07 9.01
C GLU A 139 9.62 -25.22 10.11
N GLN A 140 10.76 -24.57 9.96
CA GLN A 140 11.83 -24.58 10.98
C GLN A 140 11.37 -23.93 12.29
N ALA A 141 10.62 -22.82 12.21
CA ALA A 141 10.05 -22.18 13.39
C ALA A 141 9.00 -23.09 14.09
N ALA A 142 8.18 -23.79 13.31
CA ALA A 142 7.20 -24.74 13.82
C ALA A 142 7.88 -25.94 14.53
N ASP A 143 8.91 -26.51 13.91
CA ASP A 143 9.69 -27.65 14.47
C ASP A 143 10.42 -27.24 15.76
N ALA A 144 10.86 -25.98 15.86
CA ALA A 144 11.50 -25.42 17.05
C ALA A 144 10.51 -24.85 18.08
N GLU A 145 9.21 -24.90 17.81
CA GLU A 145 8.14 -24.23 18.61
C GLU A 145 8.42 -22.73 18.89
N ALA A 146 9.21 -22.11 18.01
CA ALA A 146 9.64 -20.73 18.15
C ALA A 146 8.53 -19.75 17.69
N PRO A 147 8.33 -18.62 18.41
CA PRO A 147 7.45 -17.57 17.94
C PRO A 147 8.02 -16.88 16.69
N VAL A 148 7.14 -16.47 15.78
CA VAL A 148 7.48 -15.78 14.54
C VAL A 148 6.97 -14.34 14.61
N ASP A 149 7.86 -13.37 14.38
CA ASP A 149 7.44 -12.02 14.04
C ASP A 149 7.00 -12.00 12.58
N LEU A 150 5.66 -12.06 12.41
CA LEU A 150 5.06 -12.22 11.09
C LEU A 150 5.37 -11.06 10.15
N CYS A 151 5.30 -9.81 10.67
CA CYS A 151 5.59 -8.64 9.86
C CYS A 151 7.02 -8.63 9.35
N HIS A 152 7.97 -8.96 10.21
CA HIS A 152 9.39 -9.01 9.84
C HIS A 152 9.66 -10.04 8.73
N ASP A 153 9.10 -11.25 8.84
CA ASP A 153 9.32 -12.28 7.83
C ASP A 153 8.60 -11.97 6.50
N LEU A 154 7.40 -11.40 6.56
CA LEU A 154 6.67 -10.96 5.37
C LEU A 154 7.37 -9.79 4.68
N MET A 155 7.95 -8.84 5.40
CA MET A 155 8.73 -7.76 4.80
C MET A 155 9.97 -8.31 4.08
N ARG A 156 10.67 -9.30 4.64
CA ARG A 156 11.78 -9.99 3.94
C ARG A 156 11.30 -10.65 2.66
N MET A 157 10.17 -11.35 2.71
CA MET A 157 9.57 -11.98 1.54
C MET A 157 9.22 -10.96 0.45
N THR A 158 8.60 -9.84 0.82
CA THR A 158 8.24 -8.80 -0.15
C THR A 158 9.45 -8.07 -0.71
N VAL A 159 10.51 -7.86 0.08
CA VAL A 159 11.80 -7.34 -0.41
C VAL A 159 12.39 -8.26 -1.46
N ASP A 160 12.48 -9.57 -1.19
CA ASP A 160 12.96 -10.55 -2.18
C ASP A 160 12.10 -10.53 -3.46
N GLY A 161 10.77 -10.43 -3.29
CA GLY A 161 9.83 -10.33 -4.41
C GLY A 161 10.02 -9.07 -5.25
N VAL A 162 10.08 -7.91 -4.60
CA VAL A 162 10.22 -6.62 -5.29
C VAL A 162 11.58 -6.46 -5.94
N THR A 163 12.66 -6.84 -5.27
CA THR A 163 14.02 -6.76 -5.83
C THR A 163 14.22 -7.75 -6.98
N GLY A 164 13.65 -8.95 -6.84
CA GLY A 164 13.63 -9.94 -7.93
C GLY A 164 12.87 -9.43 -9.16
N LEU A 165 11.74 -8.77 -8.98
CA LEU A 165 10.98 -8.15 -10.07
C LEU A 165 11.71 -6.92 -10.63
N ALA A 166 12.26 -6.07 -9.76
CA ALA A 166 12.91 -4.82 -10.15
C ALA A 166 14.19 -5.05 -10.96
N PHE A 167 15.05 -5.97 -10.51
CA PHE A 167 16.41 -6.12 -11.00
C PHE A 167 16.69 -7.50 -11.62
N GLY A 168 15.83 -8.47 -11.37
CA GLY A 168 16.09 -9.86 -11.68
C GLY A 168 17.09 -10.54 -10.72
N ILE A 169 17.50 -9.85 -9.65
CA ILE A 169 18.48 -10.31 -8.65
C ILE A 169 17.76 -11.04 -7.51
N ASP A 170 18.30 -12.16 -7.11
CA ASP A 170 17.85 -12.95 -5.96
C ASP A 170 18.70 -12.62 -4.72
N PHE A 171 18.19 -11.74 -3.85
CA PHE A 171 18.89 -11.37 -2.62
C PHE A 171 18.77 -12.43 -1.52
N ASN A 172 17.73 -13.25 -1.56
CA ASN A 172 17.48 -14.32 -0.59
C ASN A 172 17.57 -13.86 0.87
N THR A 173 16.88 -12.78 1.19
CA THR A 173 16.87 -12.21 2.55
C THR A 173 16.20 -13.12 3.57
N LEU A 174 15.35 -14.06 3.12
CA LEU A 174 14.67 -15.03 3.96
C LEU A 174 15.61 -16.04 4.62
N GLU A 175 16.67 -16.47 3.92
CA GLU A 175 17.60 -17.53 4.40
C GLU A 175 18.96 -16.95 4.80
N THR A 176 19.31 -15.75 4.34
CA THR A 176 20.58 -15.11 4.67
C THR A 176 20.35 -13.84 5.49
N PRO A 177 21.29 -13.41 6.34
CA PRO A 177 21.26 -12.07 6.92
C PRO A 177 21.29 -11.06 5.77
N GLY A 178 20.12 -10.50 5.48
CA GLY A 178 19.83 -9.77 4.25
C GLY A 178 20.76 -8.60 3.96
N PRO A 179 20.85 -8.19 2.69
CA PRO A 179 21.61 -7.03 2.31
C PRO A 179 21.06 -5.77 2.99
N VAL A 180 21.95 -4.86 3.22
CA VAL A 180 21.75 -3.56 3.85
C VAL A 180 20.63 -2.70 3.21
N ILE A 181 20.06 -3.12 2.05
CA ILE A 181 18.98 -2.41 1.35
C ILE A 181 17.72 -2.29 2.23
N GLN A 182 17.23 -3.41 2.79
CA GLN A 182 16.02 -3.39 3.64
C GLN A 182 16.19 -2.47 4.85
N GLN A 183 17.29 -2.61 5.60
CA GLN A 183 17.56 -1.78 6.77
C GLN A 183 17.64 -0.27 6.45
N LYS A 184 17.94 0.07 5.18
CA LYS A 184 17.94 1.46 4.70
C LYS A 184 16.54 1.93 4.37
N MET A 185 15.74 1.05 3.72
CA MET A 185 14.37 1.35 3.31
C MET A 185 13.43 1.53 4.49
N ASP A 186 13.58 0.75 5.57
CA ASP A 186 12.80 0.85 6.81
C ASP A 186 12.78 2.26 7.42
N LYS A 187 13.78 3.08 7.11
CA LYS A 187 13.90 4.47 7.60
C LYS A 187 13.19 5.49 6.71
N VAL A 188 12.92 5.14 5.46
CA VAL A 188 12.47 6.12 4.45
C VAL A 188 11.01 6.50 4.64
N LEU A 189 10.09 5.53 4.68
CA LEU A 189 8.66 5.81 4.79
C LEU A 189 8.26 6.53 6.10
N PRO A 190 8.77 6.13 7.28
CA PRO A 190 8.52 6.87 8.51
C PRO A 190 9.02 8.32 8.46
N MET A 191 10.15 8.57 7.80
CA MET A 191 10.69 9.93 7.65
C MET A 191 9.91 10.77 6.63
N ILE A 192 9.41 10.17 5.54
CA ILE A 192 8.46 10.84 4.64
C ILE A 192 7.22 11.23 5.44
N HIS A 193 6.63 10.31 6.20
CA HIS A 193 5.46 10.57 7.03
C HIS A 193 5.70 11.71 8.01
N ARG A 194 6.83 11.69 8.72
CA ARG A 194 7.22 12.74 9.66
C ARG A 194 7.39 14.11 8.98
N ARG A 195 8.10 14.16 7.84
CA ARG A 195 8.38 15.42 7.12
C ARG A 195 7.13 16.00 6.48
N VAL A 196 6.29 15.18 5.89
CA VAL A 196 5.04 15.64 5.23
C VAL A 196 4.04 16.20 6.24
N ASN A 197 4.00 15.64 7.46
CA ASN A 197 3.10 16.08 8.53
C ASN A 197 3.74 17.07 9.51
N ALA A 198 4.96 17.54 9.26
CA ALA A 198 5.61 18.53 10.08
C ALA A 198 4.98 19.92 9.89
N ALA A 199 4.81 20.66 11.00
CA ALA A 199 4.25 22.01 10.96
C ALA A 199 5.14 23.01 10.18
N PHE A 200 6.43 22.75 10.08
CA PHE A 200 7.40 23.51 9.27
C PHE A 200 8.57 22.59 8.88
N PRO A 201 9.30 22.88 7.79
CA PRO A 201 10.39 22.02 7.30
C PRO A 201 11.67 22.18 8.13
N TYR A 202 11.65 21.74 9.40
CA TYR A 202 12.74 21.89 10.37
C TYR A 202 14.06 21.30 9.85
N TRP A 203 14.02 20.20 9.09
CA TRP A 203 15.19 19.50 8.55
C TRP A 203 16.02 20.33 7.56
N ARG A 204 15.47 21.40 7.04
CA ARG A 204 16.22 22.36 6.17
C ARG A 204 17.12 23.26 6.99
N TYR A 205 16.82 23.46 8.29
CA TYR A 205 17.53 24.35 9.18
C TYR A 205 18.33 23.58 10.24
N LEU A 206 17.76 22.50 10.74
CA LEU A 206 18.35 21.67 11.79
C LEU A 206 18.28 20.19 11.40
N ARG A 207 19.45 19.56 11.20
CA ARG A 207 19.57 18.13 10.88
C ARG A 207 19.68 17.33 12.18
N LEU A 208 18.59 16.68 12.57
CA LEU A 208 18.55 15.75 13.70
C LEU A 208 19.35 14.47 13.39
N PRO A 209 19.71 13.66 14.39
CA PRO A 209 20.41 12.38 14.14
C PRO A 209 19.69 11.46 13.15
N GLU A 210 18.35 11.39 13.23
CA GLU A 210 17.52 10.60 12.29
C GLU A 210 17.58 11.15 10.87
N ASP A 211 17.61 12.47 10.69
CA ASP A 211 17.75 13.09 9.35
C ASP A 211 19.10 12.73 8.73
N ARG A 212 20.18 12.78 9.51
CA ARG A 212 21.52 12.38 9.06
C ARG A 212 21.61 10.89 8.73
N ALA A 213 20.89 10.06 9.51
CA ALA A 213 20.80 8.61 9.24
C ALA A 213 20.03 8.32 7.95
N LEU A 214 18.94 9.07 7.70
CA LEU A 214 18.20 9.00 6.45
C LEU A 214 19.05 9.43 5.25
N ASP A 215 19.74 10.58 5.34
CA ASP A 215 20.58 11.08 4.23
C ASP A 215 21.65 10.06 3.84
N ARG A 216 22.30 9.42 4.85
CA ARG A 216 23.26 8.34 4.60
C ARG A 216 22.61 7.11 3.95
N ALA A 217 21.42 6.72 4.41
CA ALA A 217 20.71 5.59 3.86
C ALA A 217 20.31 5.84 2.39
N LEU A 218 19.78 7.04 2.08
CA LEU A 218 19.43 7.42 0.71
C LEU A 218 20.66 7.48 -0.22
N ALA A 219 21.77 8.07 0.25
CA ALA A 219 23.01 8.12 -0.53
C ALA A 219 23.54 6.72 -0.86
N GLN A 220 23.53 5.81 0.12
CA GLN A 220 23.96 4.43 -0.08
C GLN A 220 23.00 3.65 -0.98
N LEU A 221 21.68 3.86 -0.84
CA LEU A 221 20.67 3.24 -1.72
C LEU A 221 20.87 3.72 -3.16
N ARG A 222 21.13 5.01 -3.34
CA ARG A 222 21.40 5.60 -4.66
C ARG A 222 22.60 4.94 -5.32
N VAL A 223 23.74 4.84 -4.63
CA VAL A 223 24.95 4.18 -5.16
C VAL A 223 24.65 2.74 -5.60
N GLN A 224 23.95 1.97 -4.76
CA GLN A 224 23.58 0.59 -5.10
C GLN A 224 22.69 0.48 -6.34
N VAL A 225 21.69 1.37 -6.45
CA VAL A 225 20.79 1.37 -7.63
C VAL A 225 21.55 1.83 -8.89
N ASP A 226 22.46 2.80 -8.79
CA ASP A 226 23.30 3.25 -9.91
C ASP A 226 24.26 2.14 -10.39
N ASP A 227 24.83 1.34 -9.47
CA ASP A 227 25.66 0.17 -9.81
C ASP A 227 24.84 -0.90 -10.54
N ILE A 228 23.66 -1.25 -10.01
CA ILE A 228 22.74 -2.18 -10.66
C ILE A 228 22.32 -1.67 -12.07
N LEU A 229 22.02 -0.38 -12.18
CA LEU A 229 21.66 0.24 -13.46
C LEU A 229 22.78 0.07 -14.50
N ARG A 230 24.04 0.23 -14.07
CA ARG A 230 25.22 0.03 -14.93
C ARG A 230 25.32 -1.42 -15.39
N GLU A 231 25.23 -2.37 -14.46
CA GLU A 231 25.28 -3.82 -14.77
C GLU A 231 24.15 -4.23 -15.73
N VAL A 232 22.93 -3.75 -15.52
CA VAL A 232 21.79 -4.03 -16.41
C VAL A 232 22.04 -3.49 -17.81
N ARG A 233 22.61 -2.29 -17.94
CA ARG A 233 22.96 -1.73 -19.26
C ARG A 233 24.05 -2.52 -19.98
N GLU A 234 25.05 -2.99 -19.25
CA GLU A 234 26.11 -3.85 -19.82
C GLU A 234 25.51 -5.16 -20.31
N ARG A 235 24.63 -5.78 -19.53
CA ARG A 235 23.91 -6.99 -19.91
C ARG A 235 23.04 -6.79 -21.16
N MET A 236 22.27 -5.69 -21.23
CA MET A 236 21.44 -5.37 -22.40
C MET A 236 22.27 -5.05 -23.67
N ARG A 237 23.50 -4.51 -23.51
CA ARG A 237 24.42 -4.35 -24.65
C ARG A 237 24.99 -5.68 -25.12
N ALA A 238 25.29 -6.60 -24.19
CA ALA A 238 25.81 -7.94 -24.52
C ALA A 238 24.71 -8.84 -25.12
N ASP A 239 23.46 -8.65 -24.71
CA ASP A 239 22.29 -9.37 -25.23
C ASP A 239 21.21 -8.40 -25.69
N PRO A 240 21.22 -7.99 -26.97
CA PRO A 240 20.20 -7.07 -27.52
C PRO A 240 18.77 -7.63 -27.50
N SER A 241 18.55 -8.94 -27.35
CA SER A 241 17.22 -9.55 -27.27
C SER A 241 16.44 -9.05 -26.04
N LEU A 242 17.13 -8.61 -24.99
CA LEU A 242 16.52 -8.03 -23.78
C LEU A 242 15.77 -6.71 -24.04
N HIS A 243 16.04 -6.01 -25.15
CA HIS A 243 15.22 -4.86 -25.54
C HIS A 243 13.83 -5.27 -26.04
N ALA A 244 13.71 -6.41 -26.70
CA ALA A 244 12.42 -6.93 -27.19
C ALA A 244 11.70 -7.76 -26.12
N SER A 245 12.44 -8.46 -25.28
CA SER A 245 11.91 -9.40 -24.25
C SER A 245 12.61 -9.16 -22.91
N PRO A 246 12.33 -8.03 -22.22
CA PRO A 246 12.94 -7.74 -20.92
C PRO A 246 12.50 -8.75 -19.85
N THR A 247 13.41 -9.13 -18.98
CA THR A 247 13.21 -10.15 -17.92
C THR A 247 12.89 -9.55 -16.56
N ASN A 248 13.03 -8.24 -16.40
CA ASN A 248 12.77 -7.51 -15.17
C ASN A 248 12.29 -6.07 -15.44
N PHE A 249 11.81 -5.41 -14.38
CA PHE A 249 11.28 -4.05 -14.47
C PHE A 249 12.29 -3.04 -15.03
N LEU A 250 13.55 -3.08 -14.59
CA LEU A 250 14.57 -2.11 -14.99
C LEU A 250 14.91 -2.25 -16.48
N GLU A 251 15.06 -3.46 -16.99
CA GLU A 251 15.22 -3.73 -18.43
C GLU A 251 14.01 -3.22 -19.23
N ALA A 252 12.80 -3.48 -18.73
CA ALA A 252 11.57 -3.02 -19.39
C ALA A 252 11.45 -1.49 -19.44
N VAL A 253 11.85 -0.80 -18.37
CA VAL A 253 11.88 0.67 -18.32
C VAL A 253 12.93 1.24 -19.28
N LEU A 254 14.13 0.66 -19.32
CA LEU A 254 15.21 1.08 -20.23
C LEU A 254 14.80 0.86 -21.68
N ALA A 255 14.30 -0.32 -22.04
CA ALA A 255 13.83 -0.62 -23.39
C ALA A 255 12.70 0.31 -23.84
N ALA A 256 11.72 0.59 -22.96
CA ALA A 256 10.61 1.48 -23.26
C ALA A 256 11.06 2.95 -23.41
N ARG A 257 12.02 3.41 -22.59
CA ARG A 257 12.61 4.74 -22.71
C ARG A 257 13.29 4.94 -24.05
N ASP A 258 14.14 3.97 -24.44
CA ASP A 258 14.96 4.05 -25.65
C ASP A 258 14.08 3.96 -26.92
N ALA A 259 13.06 3.10 -26.91
CA ALA A 259 12.11 2.98 -28.02
C ALA A 259 11.24 4.23 -28.25
N GLN A 260 10.88 4.95 -27.19
CA GLN A 260 9.93 6.07 -27.27
C GLN A 260 10.60 7.47 -27.21
N LYS A 261 11.91 7.56 -27.04
CA LYS A 261 12.66 8.81 -26.88
C LYS A 261 12.01 9.79 -25.86
N LEU A 262 11.56 9.26 -24.72
CA LEU A 262 10.73 9.98 -23.74
C LEU A 262 11.47 11.08 -22.95
N GLY A 263 12.77 11.30 -23.20
CA GLY A 263 13.57 12.30 -22.48
C GLY A 263 13.69 12.05 -20.96
N ILE A 264 13.55 10.81 -20.53
CA ILE A 264 13.63 10.42 -19.11
C ILE A 264 15.08 10.20 -18.73
N THR A 265 15.54 10.92 -17.72
CA THR A 265 16.91 10.82 -17.19
C THR A 265 17.11 9.59 -16.30
N ASP A 266 18.35 9.22 -16.04
CA ASP A 266 18.70 8.15 -15.12
C ASP A 266 18.21 8.44 -13.69
N ASP A 267 18.25 9.70 -13.26
CA ASP A 267 17.71 10.09 -11.95
C ASP A 267 16.23 9.74 -11.79
N VAL A 268 15.44 9.94 -12.85
CA VAL A 268 14.02 9.56 -12.85
C VAL A 268 13.84 8.04 -12.85
N ILE A 269 14.70 7.30 -13.55
CA ILE A 269 14.68 5.82 -13.53
C ILE A 269 14.99 5.32 -12.12
N VAL A 270 16.07 5.82 -11.50
CA VAL A 270 16.46 5.48 -10.13
C VAL A 270 15.34 5.82 -9.14
N ALA A 271 14.73 7.00 -9.25
CA ALA A 271 13.59 7.39 -8.40
C ALA A 271 12.39 6.45 -8.56
N ASN A 272 12.10 5.98 -9.79
CA ASN A 272 11.01 5.01 -10.01
C ASN A 272 11.34 3.61 -9.47
N VAL A 273 12.59 3.18 -9.57
CA VAL A 273 13.05 1.94 -8.93
C VAL A 273 12.93 2.03 -7.41
N CYS A 274 13.42 3.11 -6.80
CA CYS A 274 13.25 3.33 -5.37
C CYS A 274 11.76 3.38 -4.96
N ASN A 275 10.91 4.02 -5.77
CA ASN A 275 9.46 4.02 -5.50
C ASN A 275 8.85 2.61 -5.58
N LEU A 276 9.27 1.77 -6.53
CA LEU A 276 8.81 0.38 -6.63
C LEU A 276 9.21 -0.42 -5.39
N LEU A 277 10.47 -0.29 -4.96
CA LEU A 277 10.98 -0.96 -3.76
C LEU A 277 10.16 -0.56 -2.52
N LEU A 278 10.06 0.75 -2.24
CA LEU A 278 9.34 1.27 -1.07
C LEU A 278 7.84 0.94 -1.09
N ALA A 279 7.19 1.06 -2.24
CA ALA A 279 5.75 0.83 -2.34
C ALA A 279 5.36 -0.64 -2.27
N GLY A 280 6.22 -1.53 -2.77
CA GLY A 280 5.92 -2.97 -2.85
C GLY A 280 6.28 -3.76 -1.60
N GLU A 281 7.12 -3.23 -0.73
CA GLU A 281 7.55 -3.89 0.51
C GLU A 281 6.45 -3.84 1.57
N ASP A 282 6.23 -2.69 2.16
CA ASP A 282 5.35 -2.50 3.33
C ASP A 282 3.89 -2.86 3.04
N THR A 283 3.36 -2.40 1.91
CA THR A 283 1.92 -2.50 1.64
C THR A 283 1.47 -3.96 1.51
N THR A 284 2.23 -4.77 0.78
CA THR A 284 1.89 -6.19 0.57
C THR A 284 2.11 -7.01 1.84
N ALA A 285 3.24 -6.80 2.54
CA ALA A 285 3.54 -7.49 3.79
C ALA A 285 2.46 -7.23 4.85
N HIS A 286 2.08 -5.98 5.06
CA HIS A 286 1.08 -5.62 6.07
C HIS A 286 -0.33 -6.06 5.67
N THR A 287 -0.68 -6.10 4.37
CA THR A 287 -1.95 -6.66 3.92
C THR A 287 -2.04 -8.15 4.25
N ILE A 288 -0.98 -8.92 4.00
CA ILE A 288 -0.93 -10.34 4.36
C ILE A 288 -1.00 -10.49 5.89
N ALA A 289 -0.25 -9.68 6.65
CA ALA A 289 -0.26 -9.75 8.12
C ALA A 289 -1.64 -9.45 8.70
N TRP A 290 -2.37 -8.43 8.21
CA TRP A 290 -3.75 -8.18 8.60
C TRP A 290 -4.69 -9.31 8.21
N THR A 291 -4.50 -9.94 7.06
CA THR A 291 -5.29 -11.11 6.66
C THR A 291 -5.07 -12.28 7.62
N VAL A 292 -3.83 -12.50 8.06
CA VAL A 292 -3.51 -13.54 9.06
C VAL A 292 -4.13 -13.23 10.43
N ASP A 293 -4.18 -11.97 10.85
CA ASP A 293 -4.91 -11.58 12.07
C ASP A 293 -6.37 -12.05 12.02
N TYR A 294 -7.02 -11.83 10.86
CA TYR A 294 -8.40 -12.29 10.65
C TYR A 294 -8.52 -13.82 10.50
N PHE A 295 -7.56 -14.52 9.93
CA PHE A 295 -7.54 -15.98 9.91
C PHE A 295 -7.57 -16.57 11.33
N ILE A 296 -6.76 -16.00 12.24
CA ILE A 296 -6.70 -16.46 13.63
C ILE A 296 -8.00 -16.14 14.38
N ARG A 297 -8.63 -14.99 14.10
CA ARG A 297 -9.87 -14.56 14.77
C ARG A 297 -11.14 -15.23 14.24
N HIS A 298 -11.10 -15.73 13.00
CA HIS A 298 -12.25 -16.31 12.29
C HIS A 298 -11.94 -17.70 11.76
N PRO A 299 -11.74 -18.69 12.66
CA PRO A 299 -11.31 -20.04 12.27
C PRO A 299 -12.28 -20.74 11.33
N GLU A 300 -13.59 -20.44 11.41
CA GLU A 300 -14.62 -20.98 10.52
C GLU A 300 -14.42 -20.52 9.04
N HIS A 301 -14.14 -19.25 8.84
CA HIS A 301 -13.84 -18.73 7.50
C HIS A 301 -12.45 -19.21 7.03
N PHE A 302 -11.50 -19.32 7.94
CA PHE A 302 -10.19 -19.88 7.63
C PHE A 302 -10.26 -21.33 7.16
N ALA A 303 -11.09 -22.16 7.81
CA ALA A 303 -11.32 -23.56 7.41
C ALA A 303 -11.90 -23.62 5.97
N ARG A 304 -12.81 -22.71 5.61
CA ARG A 304 -13.36 -22.64 4.24
C ARG A 304 -12.32 -22.23 3.22
N ALA A 305 -11.47 -21.21 3.51
CA ALA A 305 -10.36 -20.83 2.64
C ALA A 305 -9.37 -21.98 2.44
N ARG A 306 -9.11 -22.78 3.48
CA ARG A 306 -8.30 -23.99 3.40
C ARG A 306 -8.89 -25.04 2.47
N ALA A 307 -10.17 -25.34 2.61
CA ALA A 307 -10.86 -26.32 1.77
C ALA A 307 -10.78 -25.93 0.28
N GLU A 308 -10.94 -24.65 -0.04
CA GLU A 308 -10.75 -24.12 -1.39
C GLU A 308 -9.32 -24.31 -1.88
N VAL A 309 -8.34 -23.92 -1.07
CA VAL A 309 -6.91 -24.05 -1.42
C VAL A 309 -6.53 -25.52 -1.60
N ASP A 310 -6.99 -26.42 -0.76
CA ASP A 310 -6.74 -27.85 -0.87
C ASP A 310 -7.31 -28.43 -2.17
N ALA A 311 -8.52 -28.02 -2.55
CA ALA A 311 -9.15 -28.45 -3.80
C ALA A 311 -8.38 -28.00 -5.02
N VAL A 312 -7.80 -26.79 -5.01
CA VAL A 312 -7.05 -26.22 -6.14
C VAL A 312 -5.63 -26.76 -6.22
N LEU A 313 -4.93 -26.89 -5.07
CA LEU A 313 -3.53 -27.30 -5.03
C LEU A 313 -3.35 -28.81 -5.06
N GLY A 314 -4.35 -29.59 -4.62
CA GLY A 314 -4.21 -31.05 -4.48
C GLY A 314 -3.03 -31.41 -3.55
N PRO A 315 -2.08 -32.27 -4.02
CA PRO A 315 -0.92 -32.65 -3.21
C PRO A 315 0.18 -31.57 -3.12
N ALA A 316 0.09 -30.50 -3.94
CA ALA A 316 1.13 -29.47 -3.96
C ALA A 316 1.11 -28.63 -2.69
N ALA A 317 2.30 -28.32 -2.17
CA ALA A 317 2.45 -27.53 -0.95
C ALA A 317 2.37 -26.01 -1.20
N SER A 318 2.34 -25.56 -2.44
CA SER A 318 2.22 -24.15 -2.83
C SER A 318 1.75 -24.03 -4.27
N VAL A 319 1.38 -22.84 -4.67
CA VAL A 319 1.04 -22.52 -6.08
C VAL A 319 2.25 -22.81 -6.98
N GLU A 320 2.06 -23.63 -8.01
CA GLU A 320 3.07 -24.03 -8.97
C GLU A 320 2.92 -23.33 -10.33
N ARG A 321 1.69 -22.94 -10.68
CA ARG A 321 1.35 -22.26 -11.93
C ARG A 321 0.59 -20.98 -11.62
N ILE A 322 0.90 -19.92 -12.35
CA ILE A 322 0.31 -18.59 -12.11
C ILE A 322 -1.23 -18.62 -12.24
N GLU A 323 -1.77 -19.47 -13.13
CA GLU A 323 -3.21 -19.60 -13.37
C GLU A 323 -3.95 -20.09 -12.11
N GLN A 324 -3.30 -20.86 -11.23
CA GLN A 324 -3.91 -21.29 -9.97
C GLN A 324 -4.22 -20.11 -9.05
N THR A 325 -3.49 -19.00 -9.17
CA THR A 325 -3.74 -17.82 -8.33
C THR A 325 -5.10 -17.17 -8.58
N ASP A 326 -5.72 -17.41 -9.73
CA ASP A 326 -7.04 -16.88 -10.06
C ASP A 326 -8.18 -17.88 -9.70
N CYS A 327 -7.84 -19.02 -9.06
CA CYS A 327 -8.77 -20.07 -8.70
C CYS A 327 -9.18 -20.04 -7.20
N PHE A 328 -8.99 -18.92 -6.50
CA PHE A 328 -9.25 -18.78 -5.08
C PHE A 328 -10.30 -17.70 -4.77
N PRO A 329 -11.57 -17.85 -5.24
CA PRO A 329 -12.58 -16.80 -5.06
C PRO A 329 -12.90 -16.51 -3.58
N PHE A 330 -12.94 -17.53 -2.71
CA PHE A 330 -13.20 -17.30 -1.30
C PHE A 330 -11.99 -16.71 -0.57
N LEU A 331 -10.79 -17.15 -0.89
CA LEU A 331 -9.57 -16.55 -0.36
C LEU A 331 -9.45 -15.08 -0.77
N ASP A 332 -9.80 -14.75 -2.03
CA ASP A 332 -9.88 -13.37 -2.52
C ASP A 332 -10.91 -12.56 -1.72
N ALA A 333 -12.11 -13.10 -1.55
CA ALA A 333 -13.16 -12.50 -0.73
C ALA A 333 -12.69 -12.24 0.71
N PHE A 334 -11.98 -13.18 1.31
CA PHE A 334 -11.46 -13.09 2.66
C PHE A 334 -10.46 -11.92 2.81
N PHE A 335 -9.43 -11.85 1.97
CA PHE A 335 -8.47 -10.76 2.11
C PHE A 335 -9.01 -9.40 1.64
N HIS A 336 -9.99 -9.35 0.73
CA HIS A 336 -10.69 -8.11 0.41
C HIS A 336 -11.44 -7.57 1.63
N GLU A 337 -12.10 -8.45 2.39
CA GLU A 337 -12.78 -8.04 3.63
C GLU A 337 -11.78 -7.58 4.70
N ALA A 338 -10.64 -8.28 4.83
CA ALA A 338 -9.57 -7.82 5.70
C ALA A 338 -9.04 -6.44 5.28
N MET A 339 -8.84 -6.19 3.98
CA MET A 339 -8.42 -4.90 3.45
C MET A 339 -9.49 -3.81 3.62
N ARG A 340 -10.77 -4.14 3.64
CA ARG A 340 -11.84 -3.17 3.91
C ARG A 340 -11.76 -2.65 5.34
N LEU A 341 -11.61 -3.54 6.30
CA LEU A 341 -11.54 -3.20 7.72
C LEU A 341 -10.17 -2.68 8.15
N LYS A 342 -9.09 -3.21 7.55
CA LYS A 342 -7.69 -2.89 7.86
C LYS A 342 -6.89 -2.56 6.60
N PRO A 343 -7.28 -1.51 5.84
CA PRO A 343 -6.52 -1.10 4.67
C PRO A 343 -5.16 -0.53 5.06
N VAL A 344 -4.11 -0.87 4.34
CA VAL A 344 -2.77 -0.31 4.57
C VAL A 344 -2.68 1.20 4.23
N ALA A 345 -3.65 1.71 3.45
CA ALA A 345 -3.79 3.13 3.13
C ALA A 345 -5.19 3.64 3.55
N PRO A 346 -5.43 3.88 4.85
CA PRO A 346 -6.76 4.27 5.36
C PRO A 346 -7.18 5.69 4.98
N VAL A 347 -6.24 6.51 4.48
CA VAL A 347 -6.46 7.91 4.12
C VAL A 347 -5.77 8.22 2.80
N SER A 348 -6.44 8.99 1.94
CA SER A 348 -5.84 9.60 0.74
C SER A 348 -5.69 11.11 0.95
N VAL A 349 -4.49 11.66 0.65
CA VAL A 349 -4.22 13.09 0.85
C VAL A 349 -3.92 13.75 -0.49
N LEU A 350 -4.74 14.73 -0.88
CA LEU A 350 -4.65 15.48 -2.12
C LEU A 350 -4.85 16.99 -1.85
N GLU A 351 -4.58 17.81 -2.83
CA GLU A 351 -4.94 19.23 -2.83
C GLU A 351 -5.56 19.65 -4.17
N PRO A 352 -6.53 20.56 -4.19
CA PRO A 352 -7.11 21.09 -5.41
C PRO A 352 -6.17 22.11 -6.05
N MET A 353 -6.15 22.16 -7.40
CA MET A 353 -5.33 23.09 -8.17
C MET A 353 -6.02 24.43 -8.43
N GLU A 354 -7.30 24.54 -8.17
CA GLU A 354 -8.15 25.72 -8.18
C GLU A 354 -9.17 25.61 -7.04
N ASP A 355 -9.95 26.65 -6.80
CA ASP A 355 -11.04 26.59 -5.82
C ASP A 355 -12.07 25.55 -6.26
N VAL A 356 -12.47 24.65 -5.37
CA VAL A 356 -13.36 23.53 -5.70
C VAL A 356 -14.54 23.47 -4.74
N GLU A 357 -15.72 23.31 -5.31
CA GLU A 357 -16.90 22.97 -4.51
C GLU A 357 -16.84 21.50 -4.08
N MET A 358 -17.01 21.24 -2.79
CA MET A 358 -17.03 19.92 -2.21
C MET A 358 -17.99 19.85 -1.01
N VAL A 359 -18.97 18.95 -1.07
CA VAL A 359 -19.98 18.75 -0.01
C VAL A 359 -20.65 20.08 0.40
N GLY A 360 -21.02 20.90 -0.59
CA GLY A 360 -21.69 22.19 -0.38
C GLY A 360 -20.81 23.30 0.22
N CYS A 361 -19.49 23.15 0.17
CA CYS A 361 -18.52 24.15 0.62
C CYS A 361 -17.48 24.43 -0.45
N LEU A 362 -17.05 25.69 -0.58
CA LEU A 362 -15.96 26.09 -1.46
C LEU A 362 -14.62 25.89 -0.75
N ILE A 363 -13.85 24.91 -1.19
CA ILE A 363 -12.51 24.60 -0.68
C ILE A 363 -11.46 25.39 -1.48
N PRO A 364 -10.66 26.24 -0.84
CA PRO A 364 -9.67 27.03 -1.55
C PRO A 364 -8.55 26.19 -2.19
N LYS A 365 -8.04 26.66 -3.32
CA LYS A 365 -6.85 26.10 -3.99
C LYS A 365 -5.72 25.82 -3.02
N GLY A 366 -5.08 24.64 -3.17
CA GLY A 366 -3.92 24.26 -2.40
C GLY A 366 -4.22 23.83 -0.95
N THR A 367 -5.49 23.77 -0.55
CA THR A 367 -5.90 23.23 0.75
C THR A 367 -5.67 21.72 0.77
N PRO A 368 -4.85 21.15 1.68
CA PRO A 368 -4.75 19.71 1.82
C PRO A 368 -6.09 19.09 2.22
N ILE A 369 -6.52 18.07 1.48
CA ILE A 369 -7.79 17.36 1.73
C ILE A 369 -7.46 15.90 2.08
N PHE A 370 -7.88 15.49 3.27
CA PHE A 370 -7.75 14.13 3.77
C PHE A 370 -9.04 13.37 3.50
N GLY A 371 -9.05 12.50 2.50
CA GLY A 371 -10.17 11.61 2.21
C GLY A 371 -10.06 10.34 3.06
N LEU A 372 -11.05 10.10 3.91
CA LEU A 372 -11.08 8.98 4.86
C LEU A 372 -11.60 7.71 4.18
N THR A 373 -10.76 7.05 3.39
CA THR A 373 -11.14 5.90 2.57
C THR A 373 -11.57 4.68 3.39
N ARG A 374 -10.97 4.46 4.58
CA ARG A 374 -11.42 3.40 5.49
C ARG A 374 -12.78 3.73 6.11
N HIS A 375 -12.94 4.96 6.58
CA HIS A 375 -14.16 5.38 7.25
C HIS A 375 -15.40 5.14 6.39
N ILE A 376 -15.37 5.55 5.10
CA ILE A 376 -16.50 5.30 4.19
C ILE A 376 -16.77 3.81 3.95
N ALA A 377 -15.73 2.98 3.91
CA ALA A 377 -15.86 1.53 3.72
C ALA A 377 -16.30 0.78 4.99
N THR A 378 -16.33 1.45 6.14
CA THR A 378 -16.72 0.86 7.44
C THR A 378 -18.04 1.45 7.99
N ARG A 379 -18.88 2.05 7.12
CA ARG A 379 -20.19 2.62 7.49
C ARG A 379 -21.32 1.71 7.04
N ASP A 380 -22.34 1.57 7.90
CA ASP A 380 -23.53 0.80 7.61
C ASP A 380 -24.35 1.37 6.43
N GLU A 381 -24.15 2.66 6.10
CA GLU A 381 -24.71 3.29 4.91
C GLU A 381 -24.24 2.64 3.60
N HIS A 382 -23.01 2.04 3.61
CA HIS A 382 -22.37 1.47 2.43
C HIS A 382 -22.19 -0.04 2.50
N PHE A 383 -22.04 -0.59 3.70
CA PHE A 383 -21.90 -2.03 3.93
C PHE A 383 -22.80 -2.43 5.11
N SER A 384 -23.84 -3.19 4.85
CA SER A 384 -24.72 -3.71 5.91
C SER A 384 -23.90 -4.44 6.98
N ASP A 385 -24.10 -4.09 8.27
CA ASP A 385 -23.32 -4.60 9.39
C ASP A 385 -21.81 -4.41 9.17
N ALA A 386 -21.41 -3.17 8.87
CA ALA A 386 -20.09 -2.82 8.36
C ALA A 386 -18.94 -3.16 9.32
N ALA A 387 -19.20 -3.23 10.62
CA ALA A 387 -18.20 -3.59 11.63
C ALA A 387 -17.87 -5.10 11.62
N ARG A 388 -18.79 -5.93 11.12
CA ARG A 388 -18.62 -7.38 11.06
C ARG A 388 -17.69 -7.77 9.93
N PHE A 389 -16.77 -8.69 10.21
CA PHE A 389 -15.96 -9.37 9.20
C PHE A 389 -16.81 -10.40 8.47
N ASP A 390 -17.09 -10.20 7.20
CA ASP A 390 -17.96 -11.05 6.39
C ASP A 390 -17.46 -11.18 4.95
N PRO A 391 -16.63 -12.19 4.65
CA PRO A 391 -16.13 -12.43 3.29
C PRO A 391 -17.22 -12.68 2.23
N GLU A 392 -18.41 -13.14 2.64
CA GLU A 392 -19.52 -13.41 1.71
C GLU A 392 -19.95 -12.18 0.92
N ARG A 393 -19.64 -10.97 1.39
CA ARG A 393 -19.91 -9.70 0.70
C ARG A 393 -19.29 -9.61 -0.68
N TRP A 394 -18.21 -10.35 -0.91
CA TRP A 394 -17.37 -10.27 -2.10
C TRP A 394 -17.61 -11.41 -3.09
N LEU A 395 -18.45 -12.40 -2.75
CA LEU A 395 -18.73 -13.53 -3.61
C LEU A 395 -19.86 -13.22 -4.60
N GLU A 396 -19.66 -13.61 -5.88
CA GLU A 396 -20.65 -13.37 -6.94
C GLU A 396 -21.92 -14.23 -6.77
N ASP A 397 -21.77 -15.42 -6.22
CA ASP A 397 -22.86 -16.40 -6.02
C ASP A 397 -23.72 -16.13 -4.78
N GLY A 398 -23.39 -15.06 -4.04
CA GLY A 398 -24.18 -14.62 -2.88
C GLY A 398 -25.58 -14.14 -3.27
N ASP A 399 -26.50 -14.16 -2.28
CA ASP A 399 -27.85 -13.65 -2.42
C ASP A 399 -27.84 -12.24 -3.07
N ALA A 400 -28.60 -12.09 -4.16
CA ALA A 400 -28.70 -10.82 -4.90
C ALA A 400 -29.16 -9.66 -4.00
N GLN A 401 -29.89 -9.96 -2.92
CA GLN A 401 -30.34 -9.00 -1.94
C GLN A 401 -29.18 -8.55 -1.03
N ARG A 402 -28.23 -9.45 -0.68
CA ARG A 402 -27.00 -9.13 0.04
C ARG A 402 -26.07 -8.24 -0.79
N ARG A 403 -25.89 -8.53 -2.10
CA ARG A 403 -25.05 -7.69 -2.99
C ARG A 403 -25.57 -6.26 -3.13
N ARG A 404 -26.88 -6.05 -3.14
CA ARG A 404 -27.50 -4.72 -3.20
C ARG A 404 -27.34 -3.93 -1.89
N ALA A 405 -26.99 -4.61 -0.81
CA ALA A 405 -26.74 -4.00 0.51
C ALA A 405 -25.29 -3.46 0.67
N HIS A 406 -24.43 -3.62 -0.37
CA HIS A 406 -23.03 -3.23 -0.30
C HIS A 406 -22.63 -2.34 -1.48
N ASP A 407 -22.20 -1.10 -1.17
CA ASP A 407 -21.59 -0.20 -2.16
C ASP A 407 -20.08 -0.45 -2.24
N THR A 408 -19.69 -1.49 -2.99
CA THR A 408 -18.27 -1.84 -3.21
C THR A 408 -17.48 -0.72 -3.89
N SER A 409 -18.14 0.28 -4.49
CA SER A 409 -17.46 1.43 -5.09
C SER A 409 -16.80 2.36 -4.07
N THR A 410 -17.16 2.24 -2.79
CA THR A 410 -16.52 2.96 -1.67
C THR A 410 -15.24 2.28 -1.18
N PHE A 411 -14.99 1.05 -1.61
CA PHE A 411 -13.77 0.30 -1.28
C PHE A 411 -12.65 0.60 -2.27
N LEU A 412 -11.66 1.37 -1.84
CA LEU A 412 -10.59 1.91 -2.68
C LEU A 412 -9.17 1.48 -2.22
N PRO A 413 -8.89 0.17 -2.04
CA PRO A 413 -7.63 -0.30 -1.45
C PRO A 413 -6.40 0.02 -2.32
N PHE A 414 -6.60 0.17 -3.62
CA PHE A 414 -5.56 0.53 -4.60
C PHE A 414 -5.75 1.94 -5.18
N GLY A 415 -6.57 2.77 -4.52
CA GLY A 415 -6.96 4.08 -5.01
C GLY A 415 -7.94 4.00 -6.19
N GLY A 416 -8.00 5.07 -7.00
CA GLY A 416 -8.92 5.16 -8.12
C GLY A 416 -8.45 6.12 -9.22
N GLY A 417 -9.22 6.15 -10.32
CA GLY A 417 -8.98 7.05 -11.44
C GLY A 417 -7.65 6.79 -12.17
N PRO A 418 -7.13 7.78 -12.91
CA PRO A 418 -5.91 7.61 -13.71
C PRO A 418 -4.67 7.25 -12.90
N ARG A 419 -4.65 7.58 -11.61
CA ARG A 419 -3.55 7.30 -10.67
C ARG A 419 -3.75 6.04 -9.82
N PHE A 420 -4.61 5.17 -10.26
CA PHE A 420 -4.78 3.84 -9.70
C PHE A 420 -3.43 3.09 -9.56
N CYS A 421 -3.27 2.27 -8.52
CA CYS A 421 -2.01 1.59 -8.22
C CYS A 421 -1.49 0.73 -9.39
N PRO A 422 -0.31 1.02 -9.95
CA PRO A 422 0.23 0.23 -11.05
C PRO A 422 0.71 -1.16 -10.59
N GLY A 423 1.03 -1.30 -9.30
CA GLY A 423 1.52 -2.54 -8.70
C GLY A 423 0.42 -3.51 -8.24
N ARG A 424 -0.88 -3.19 -8.45
CA ARG A 424 -2.00 -4.00 -7.96
C ARG A 424 -1.86 -5.48 -8.32
N ASN A 425 -1.62 -5.79 -9.59
CA ASN A 425 -1.56 -7.18 -10.03
C ASN A 425 -0.38 -7.92 -9.42
N PHE A 426 0.75 -7.24 -9.23
CA PHE A 426 1.91 -7.81 -8.55
C PHE A 426 1.63 -8.05 -7.06
N ALA A 427 1.01 -7.10 -6.36
CA ALA A 427 0.62 -7.26 -4.97
C ALA A 427 -0.37 -8.43 -4.78
N LEU A 428 -1.42 -8.50 -5.62
CA LEU A 428 -2.39 -9.59 -5.56
C LEU A 428 -1.75 -10.96 -5.83
N LEU A 429 -0.82 -11.03 -6.79
CA LEU A 429 -0.07 -12.25 -7.07
C LEU A 429 0.73 -12.73 -5.84
N GLN A 430 1.43 -11.83 -5.16
CA GLN A 430 2.16 -12.15 -3.93
C GLN A 430 1.21 -12.57 -2.80
N ILE A 431 0.12 -11.80 -2.56
CA ILE A 431 -0.85 -12.08 -1.51
C ILE A 431 -1.45 -13.47 -1.69
N ARG A 432 -1.98 -13.78 -2.88
CA ARG A 432 -2.58 -15.08 -3.20
C ARG A 432 -1.60 -16.23 -3.04
N THR A 433 -0.38 -16.07 -3.56
CA THR A 433 0.66 -17.11 -3.47
C THR A 433 1.03 -17.42 -2.03
N VAL A 434 1.21 -16.40 -1.19
CA VAL A 434 1.62 -16.58 0.21
C VAL A 434 0.46 -17.09 1.07
N LEU A 435 -0.73 -16.53 0.91
CA LEU A 435 -1.90 -16.97 1.68
C LEU A 435 -2.30 -18.42 1.32
N ALA A 436 -2.24 -18.81 0.05
CA ALA A 436 -2.50 -20.19 -0.37
C ALA A 436 -1.46 -21.14 0.23
N MET A 437 -0.17 -20.81 0.16
CA MET A 437 0.91 -21.58 0.80
C MET A 437 0.66 -21.73 2.31
N LEU A 438 0.24 -20.65 2.97
CA LEU A 438 -0.03 -20.63 4.39
C LEU A 438 -1.24 -21.51 4.73
N CYS A 439 -2.35 -21.36 4.04
CA CYS A 439 -3.56 -22.18 4.22
C CYS A 439 -3.27 -23.67 4.06
N ARG A 440 -2.43 -24.04 3.10
CA ARG A 440 -2.11 -25.46 2.81
C ARG A 440 -1.24 -26.10 3.88
N ASN A 441 -0.31 -25.36 4.51
CA ASN A 441 0.74 -26.00 5.29
C ASN A 441 0.68 -25.75 6.81
N PHE A 442 -0.05 -24.71 7.27
CA PHE A 442 0.12 -24.26 8.66
C PHE A 442 -1.18 -24.00 9.42
N ASP A 443 -1.14 -24.30 10.71
CA ASP A 443 -2.01 -23.74 11.73
C ASP A 443 -1.31 -22.61 12.45
N MET A 444 -2.08 -21.58 12.83
CA MET A 444 -1.54 -20.39 13.46
C MET A 444 -2.38 -19.96 14.66
N ALA A 445 -1.67 -19.43 15.67
CA ALA A 445 -2.27 -18.78 16.82
C ALA A 445 -1.40 -17.59 17.25
N PHE A 446 -1.97 -16.61 17.93
CA PHE A 446 -1.17 -15.58 18.58
C PHE A 446 -0.21 -16.19 19.58
N ALA A 447 1.05 -15.73 19.61
CA ALA A 447 2.04 -16.19 20.58
C ALA A 447 1.63 -15.81 22.01
N ASP A 448 1.02 -14.63 22.18
CA ASP A 448 0.39 -14.17 23.40
C ASP A 448 -1.04 -13.66 23.08
N PRO A 449 -2.07 -14.47 23.37
CA PRO A 449 -3.47 -14.07 23.12
C PRO A 449 -3.94 -12.85 23.92
N LYS A 450 -3.23 -12.49 24.99
CA LYS A 450 -3.57 -11.31 25.83
C LYS A 450 -3.00 -10.01 25.27
N ARG A 451 -2.01 -10.08 24.41
CA ARG A 451 -1.40 -8.92 23.79
C ARG A 451 -2.19 -8.53 22.54
N PRO A 452 -2.85 -7.36 22.51
CA PRO A 452 -3.61 -6.93 21.34
C PRO A 452 -2.66 -6.66 20.16
N VAL A 453 -3.14 -6.98 18.96
CA VAL A 453 -2.56 -6.46 17.72
C VAL A 453 -3.11 -5.04 17.52
N GLU A 454 -2.23 -4.05 17.49
CA GLU A 454 -2.60 -2.65 17.40
C GLU A 454 -2.31 -2.06 16.02
N GLU A 455 -3.11 -1.06 15.62
CA GLU A 455 -2.89 -0.27 14.42
C GLU A 455 -1.89 0.85 14.67
N ARG A 456 -0.88 0.94 13.83
CA ARG A 456 0.06 2.07 13.81
C ARG A 456 0.14 2.65 12.41
N LEU A 457 -0.07 3.96 12.29
CA LEU A 457 0.11 4.66 11.02
C LEU A 457 1.53 5.26 10.95
N ALA A 458 2.33 4.78 10.00
CA ALA A 458 3.68 5.26 9.75
C ALA A 458 3.93 5.42 8.23
N PHE A 459 3.06 6.14 7.55
CA PHE A 459 2.81 6.23 6.12
C PHE A 459 1.85 5.16 5.62
N THR A 460 2.10 3.89 5.92
CA THR A 460 1.15 2.78 5.82
C THR A 460 0.57 2.44 7.19
N MET A 461 -0.62 1.87 7.24
CA MET A 461 -1.21 1.34 8.47
C MET A 461 -0.76 -0.10 8.67
N MET A 462 0.09 -0.31 9.65
CA MET A 462 0.72 -1.58 9.95
C MET A 462 0.19 -2.19 11.25
N PRO A 463 0.11 -3.53 11.36
CA PRO A 463 -0.11 -4.20 12.63
C PRO A 463 1.18 -4.16 13.48
N THR A 464 1.04 -3.87 14.76
CA THR A 464 2.12 -3.98 15.74
C THR A 464 1.81 -5.07 16.75
N GLY A 465 2.85 -5.78 17.20
CA GLY A 465 2.68 -6.91 18.10
C GLY A 465 2.19 -8.19 17.43
N MET A 466 2.32 -8.29 16.11
CA MET A 466 1.89 -9.46 15.33
C MET A 466 2.92 -10.61 15.43
N VAL A 467 3.00 -11.22 16.61
CA VAL A 467 3.83 -12.39 16.89
C VAL A 467 2.93 -13.63 16.97
N VAL A 468 3.24 -14.64 16.16
CA VAL A 468 2.43 -15.85 16.03
C VAL A 468 3.24 -17.11 16.35
N ARG A 469 2.57 -18.15 16.81
CA ARG A 469 3.06 -19.52 16.82
C ARG A 469 2.50 -20.25 15.61
N ILE A 470 3.38 -20.87 14.87
CA ILE A 470 3.05 -21.63 13.67
C ILE A 470 3.23 -23.12 14.00
N ARG A 471 2.30 -23.96 13.56
CA ARG A 471 2.40 -25.42 13.62
C ARG A 471 2.24 -25.98 12.22
N ARG A 472 2.96 -27.03 11.90
CA ARG A 472 2.69 -27.78 10.68
C ARG A 472 1.28 -28.34 10.72
N ARG A 473 0.56 -28.18 9.65
CA ARG A 473 -0.72 -28.84 9.47
C ARG A 473 -0.46 -30.35 9.35
N VAL A 474 -1.10 -31.13 10.22
CA VAL A 474 -1.16 -32.58 10.06
C VAL A 474 -2.23 -32.84 9.01
N ASP A 475 -1.86 -33.44 7.86
CA ASP A 475 -2.84 -33.84 6.86
C ASP A 475 -3.83 -34.77 7.57
N GLY A 476 -5.08 -34.33 7.73
CA GLY A 476 -6.16 -35.18 8.18
C GLY A 476 -6.37 -36.24 7.10
N GLY A 477 -6.11 -37.50 7.45
CA GLY A 477 -6.32 -38.63 6.58
C GLY A 477 -7.75 -38.72 6.05
#